data_556e8be08b4eae880e3368c651a122f0
#
_entry.id   556e8be08b4eae880e3368c651a122f0
#
_cell.length_a   1.000
_cell.length_b   1.000
_cell.length_c   1.000
_cell.angle_alpha   90.00
_cell.angle_beta   90.00
_cell.angle_gamma   90.00
#
_symmetry.space_group_name_H-M   'P 1'
#
loop_
_entity.id
_entity.type
_entity.pdbx_description
1 polymer ?
#
loop_
_entity_poly.entity_id
_entity_poly.type
_entity_poly.pdbx_seq_one_letter_code
_entity_poly.pdbx_strand_id
1 'polypeptide(L)'
;MWILCTLLTFICWGTADLFYKIGNQGKGDNNHLKTGIMVGLIMGLHATIFLLVKKVPINLLEIIKYLPISLCYISSMVIGYKGLKYLELSISSPIQNTSGVITALLLIVFFKEHYNLPFYLAVLLIFIGIIILSLIELKTNKEERKNYKKNNKVKKVITLTILFPLSYCLLDGAGTFLDAIYLDKMELISEDLALIAYEYTFALYALVTYIYLKNKKEDFHILKEKPKLYAALFETGGQFFYVYAMSGNATISAPIVGSYCVLSMLLSRVVLKEKLSKLEYLGIFLVLIGIVILAILDI
;
A
#
# COMPACT_ATOMS: atom_id res chain seq x y z
N MET A 1 20.51 -7.88 -4.47
CA MET A 1 19.76 -8.21 -3.23
C MET A 1 18.49 -7.39 -3.10
N TRP A 2 18.49 -6.10 -3.37
CA TRP A 2 17.33 -5.22 -3.29
C TRP A 2 16.18 -5.64 -4.23
N ILE A 3 16.43 -6.12 -5.45
CA ILE A 3 15.35 -6.58 -6.36
C ILE A 3 14.56 -7.77 -5.80
N LEU A 4 15.25 -8.69 -5.09
CA LEU A 4 14.55 -9.77 -4.39
C LEU A 4 13.65 -9.22 -3.29
N CYS A 5 14.11 -8.22 -2.54
CA CYS A 5 13.31 -7.54 -1.53
C CYS A 5 12.10 -6.83 -2.18
N THR A 6 12.28 -6.18 -3.32
CA THR A 6 11.20 -5.57 -4.12
C THR A 6 10.11 -6.59 -4.48
N LEU A 7 10.51 -7.77 -5.00
CA LEU A 7 9.56 -8.83 -5.37
C LEU A 7 8.88 -9.46 -4.16
N LEU A 8 9.60 -9.63 -3.05
CA LEU A 8 9.02 -10.13 -1.80
C LEU A 8 8.01 -9.13 -1.22
N THR A 9 8.31 -7.83 -1.25
CA THR A 9 7.36 -6.77 -0.88
C THR A 9 6.10 -6.84 -1.75
N PHE A 10 6.25 -6.92 -3.07
CA PHE A 10 5.13 -7.06 -4.02
C PHE A 10 4.23 -8.26 -3.66
N ILE A 11 4.82 -9.42 -3.37
CA ILE A 11 4.08 -10.63 -2.99
C ILE A 11 3.37 -10.44 -1.64
N CYS A 12 4.07 -9.92 -0.65
CA CYS A 12 3.52 -9.72 0.69
C CYS A 12 2.36 -8.72 0.67
N TRP A 13 2.54 -7.54 0.08
CA TRP A 13 1.50 -6.51 0.06
C TRP A 13 0.31 -6.88 -0.83
N GLY A 14 0.55 -7.55 -1.97
CA GLY A 14 -0.54 -8.09 -2.78
C GLY A 14 -1.39 -9.14 -2.05
N THR A 15 -0.75 -9.93 -1.17
CA THR A 15 -1.44 -10.90 -0.32
C THR A 15 -2.15 -10.21 0.86
N ALA A 16 -1.51 -9.19 1.48
CA ALA A 16 -2.11 -8.39 2.54
C ALA A 16 -3.40 -7.72 2.06
N ASP A 17 -3.38 -7.16 0.84
CA ASP A 17 -4.52 -6.47 0.22
C ASP A 17 -5.76 -7.38 0.09
N LEU A 18 -5.57 -8.65 -0.32
CA LEU A 18 -6.64 -9.64 -0.31
C LEU A 18 -7.25 -9.82 1.09
N PHE A 19 -6.41 -9.96 2.11
CA PHE A 19 -6.88 -10.15 3.47
C PHE A 19 -7.50 -8.88 4.08
N TYR A 20 -7.04 -7.69 3.68
CA TYR A 20 -7.70 -6.43 4.01
C TYR A 20 -9.12 -6.38 3.46
N LYS A 21 -9.32 -6.82 2.19
CA LYS A 21 -10.65 -6.94 1.59
C LYS A 21 -11.55 -7.84 2.43
N ILE A 22 -11.10 -9.05 2.71
CA ILE A 22 -11.87 -10.03 3.49
C ILE A 22 -12.17 -9.49 4.89
N GLY A 23 -11.18 -8.87 5.55
CA GLY A 23 -11.31 -8.37 6.92
C GLY A 23 -12.20 -7.14 7.08
N ASN A 24 -12.34 -6.32 6.01
CA ASN A 24 -13.15 -5.09 6.06
C ASN A 24 -14.59 -5.27 5.53
N GLN A 25 -14.93 -6.42 4.93
CA GLN A 25 -16.30 -6.72 4.45
C GLN A 25 -17.32 -6.98 5.57
N GLY A 26 -16.91 -7.11 6.84
CA GLY A 26 -17.79 -7.39 7.98
C GLY A 26 -18.74 -6.23 8.34
N LYS A 27 -19.85 -6.57 9.02
CA LYS A 27 -20.80 -5.59 9.58
C LYS A 27 -20.14 -4.86 10.75
N GLY A 28 -19.72 -3.61 10.56
CA GLY A 28 -19.17 -2.76 11.62
C GLY A 28 -18.70 -1.42 11.08
N ASP A 29 -18.99 -0.33 11.81
CA ASP A 29 -18.62 1.00 11.34
C ASP A 29 -17.12 1.27 11.48
N ASN A 30 -16.44 0.58 12.40
CA ASN A 30 -15.02 0.81 12.74
C ASN A 30 -14.09 -0.35 12.34
N ASN A 31 -14.48 -1.20 11.36
CA ASN A 31 -13.62 -2.29 10.89
C ASN A 31 -12.24 -1.79 10.41
N HIS A 32 -12.18 -0.63 9.76
CA HIS A 32 -10.94 0.01 9.34
C HIS A 32 -10.01 0.35 10.50
N LEU A 33 -10.56 0.79 11.64
CA LEU A 33 -9.78 1.06 12.85
C LEU A 33 -9.27 -0.24 13.48
N LYS A 34 -10.09 -1.28 13.52
CA LYS A 34 -9.69 -2.62 14.00
C LYS A 34 -8.57 -3.21 13.14
N THR A 35 -8.61 -2.99 11.82
CA THR A 35 -7.52 -3.38 10.92
C THR A 35 -6.23 -2.63 11.26
N GLY A 36 -6.27 -1.32 11.41
CA GLY A 36 -5.11 -0.52 11.81
C GLY A 36 -4.53 -0.90 13.18
N ILE A 37 -5.40 -1.25 14.16
CA ILE A 37 -4.94 -1.77 15.46
C ILE A 37 -4.18 -3.09 15.27
N MET A 38 -4.71 -4.02 14.46
CA MET A 38 -4.05 -5.30 14.23
C MET A 38 -2.68 -5.13 13.57
N VAL A 39 -2.60 -4.28 12.54
CA VAL A 39 -1.34 -3.99 11.83
C VAL A 39 -0.32 -3.39 12.81
N GLY A 40 -0.69 -2.36 13.55
CA GLY A 40 0.25 -1.72 14.48
C GLY A 40 0.67 -2.62 15.65
N LEU A 41 -0.18 -3.55 16.11
CA LEU A 41 0.19 -4.54 17.11
C LEU A 41 1.25 -5.51 16.58
N ILE A 42 1.07 -6.04 15.37
CA ILE A 42 2.02 -6.98 14.75
C ILE A 42 3.34 -6.27 14.44
N MET A 43 3.28 -5.06 13.85
CA MET A 43 4.45 -4.23 13.58
C MET A 43 5.22 -3.89 14.87
N GLY A 44 4.53 -3.48 15.94
CA GLY A 44 5.17 -3.18 17.21
C GLY A 44 5.85 -4.40 17.85
N LEU A 45 5.23 -5.57 17.71
CA LEU A 45 5.86 -6.84 18.16
C LEU A 45 7.09 -7.16 17.31
N HIS A 46 7.00 -7.04 15.99
CA HIS A 46 8.11 -7.27 15.06
C HIS A 46 9.27 -6.30 15.33
N ALA A 47 9.01 -4.99 15.44
CA ALA A 47 10.01 -3.98 15.76
C ALA A 47 10.74 -4.30 17.08
N THR A 48 10.00 -4.74 18.11
CA THR A 48 10.59 -5.11 19.40
C THR A 48 11.51 -6.32 19.29
N ILE A 49 11.06 -7.38 18.60
CA ILE A 49 11.88 -8.58 18.38
C ILE A 49 13.11 -8.22 17.54
N PHE A 50 12.93 -7.48 16.46
CA PHE A 50 13.99 -7.06 15.54
C PHE A 50 15.05 -6.22 16.27
N LEU A 51 14.63 -5.25 17.07
CA LEU A 51 15.50 -4.43 17.91
C LEU A 51 16.35 -5.27 18.86
N LEU A 52 15.73 -6.24 19.56
CA LEU A 52 16.44 -7.09 20.52
C LEU A 52 17.42 -8.04 19.84
N VAL A 53 17.05 -8.61 18.70
CA VAL A 53 17.88 -9.57 17.96
C VAL A 53 19.05 -8.89 17.25
N LYS A 54 18.78 -7.80 16.55
CA LYS A 54 19.79 -7.04 15.78
C LYS A 54 20.62 -6.09 16.65
N LYS A 55 20.14 -5.77 17.87
CA LYS A 55 20.76 -4.78 18.78
C LYS A 55 20.99 -3.43 18.09
N VAL A 56 20.01 -2.99 17.33
CA VAL A 56 20.07 -1.71 16.59
C VAL A 56 20.23 -0.57 17.60
N PRO A 57 21.24 0.31 17.43
CA PRO A 57 21.38 1.47 18.30
C PRO A 57 20.22 2.44 18.07
N ILE A 58 19.39 2.65 19.09
CA ILE A 58 18.26 3.58 19.00
C ILE A 58 18.79 5.02 19.10
N ASN A 59 18.48 5.81 18.09
CA ASN A 59 18.62 7.24 18.13
C ASN A 59 17.24 7.91 18.04
N LEU A 60 16.77 8.45 19.16
CA LEU A 60 15.45 9.08 19.22
C LEU A 60 15.30 10.24 18.24
N LEU A 61 16.38 10.98 17.99
CA LEU A 61 16.36 12.09 17.04
C LEU A 61 16.12 11.62 15.60
N GLU A 62 16.69 10.49 15.20
CA GLU A 62 16.48 9.89 13.87
C GLU A 62 15.07 9.35 13.72
N ILE A 63 14.51 8.72 14.76
CA ILE A 63 13.10 8.29 14.79
C ILE A 63 12.18 9.51 14.58
N ILE A 64 12.44 10.63 15.27
CA ILE A 64 11.65 11.86 15.11
C ILE A 64 11.81 12.44 13.69
N LYS A 65 13.01 12.40 13.11
CA LYS A 65 13.22 12.86 11.73
C LYS A 65 12.44 12.01 10.71
N TYR A 66 12.28 10.70 10.96
CA TYR A 66 11.53 9.80 10.10
C TYR A 66 9.99 9.88 10.31
N LEU A 67 9.54 10.51 11.39
CA LEU A 67 8.12 10.62 11.74
C LEU A 67 7.21 11.18 10.62
N PRO A 68 7.60 12.22 9.83
CA PRO A 68 6.78 12.72 8.73
C PRO A 68 6.46 11.64 7.69
N ILE A 69 7.43 10.78 7.37
CA ILE A 69 7.28 9.66 6.43
C ILE A 69 6.28 8.65 7.00
N SER A 70 6.49 8.22 8.24
CA SER A 70 5.59 7.30 8.94
C SER A 70 4.16 7.84 9.00
N LEU A 71 3.98 9.14 9.27
CA LEU A 71 2.65 9.77 9.31
C LEU A 71 1.98 9.84 7.94
N CYS A 72 2.73 10.06 6.85
CA CYS A 72 2.19 9.99 5.50
C CYS A 72 1.62 8.60 5.22
N TYR A 73 2.37 7.54 5.48
CA TYR A 73 1.91 6.16 5.27
C TYR A 73 0.75 5.76 6.18
N ILE A 74 0.83 6.05 7.49
CA ILE A 74 -0.24 5.71 8.42
C ILE A 74 -1.54 6.44 8.03
N SER A 75 -1.44 7.72 7.65
CA SER A 75 -2.60 8.52 7.23
C SER A 75 -3.19 7.98 5.93
N SER A 76 -2.36 7.61 4.94
CA SER A 76 -2.81 7.00 3.70
C SER A 76 -3.55 5.69 3.95
N MET A 77 -2.97 4.79 4.75
CA MET A 77 -3.58 3.49 5.07
C MET A 77 -4.91 3.63 5.83
N VAL A 78 -5.00 4.52 6.82
CA VAL A 78 -6.25 4.77 7.55
C VAL A 78 -7.35 5.29 6.62
N ILE A 79 -7.00 6.21 5.72
CA ILE A 79 -7.90 6.73 4.70
C ILE A 79 -8.30 5.63 3.72
N GLY A 80 -7.34 4.81 3.28
CA GLY A 80 -7.56 3.66 2.40
C GLY A 80 -8.51 2.64 3.01
N TYR A 81 -8.25 2.18 4.24
CA TYR A 81 -9.11 1.24 4.96
C TYR A 81 -10.53 1.79 5.14
N LYS A 82 -10.67 3.08 5.41
CA LYS A 82 -11.98 3.74 5.49
C LYS A 82 -12.67 3.79 4.12
N GLY A 83 -11.91 4.01 3.06
CA GLY A 83 -12.40 4.02 1.68
C GLY A 83 -13.00 2.67 1.27
N LEU A 84 -12.40 1.55 1.70
CA LEU A 84 -12.88 0.18 1.42
C LEU A 84 -14.29 -0.10 1.97
N LYS A 85 -14.77 0.68 2.93
CA LYS A 85 -16.18 0.62 3.37
C LYS A 85 -17.15 1.13 2.31
N TYR A 86 -16.73 2.07 1.48
CA TYR A 86 -17.59 2.80 0.55
C TYR A 86 -17.30 2.46 -0.92
N LEU A 87 -16.12 1.91 -1.20
CA LEU A 87 -15.66 1.50 -2.52
C LEU A 87 -15.28 0.02 -2.50
N GLU A 88 -15.51 -0.64 -3.62
CA GLU A 88 -14.94 -1.95 -3.84
C GLU A 88 -13.42 -1.84 -3.93
N LEU A 89 -12.72 -2.88 -3.49
CA LEU A 89 -11.25 -2.92 -3.51
C LEU A 89 -10.73 -2.67 -4.90
N SER A 90 -11.40 -3.27 -5.84
CA SER A 90 -11.19 -3.21 -7.23
C SER A 90 -11.18 -1.76 -7.81
N ILE A 91 -11.89 -0.77 -7.26
CA ILE A 91 -11.78 0.64 -7.65
C ILE A 91 -10.67 1.36 -6.89
N SER A 92 -10.54 1.01 -5.62
CA SER A 92 -9.65 1.72 -4.70
C SER A 92 -8.19 1.38 -4.97
N SER A 93 -7.89 0.08 -5.11
CA SER A 93 -6.52 -0.42 -5.20
C SER A 93 -5.75 0.11 -6.41
N PRO A 94 -6.25 0.07 -7.66
CA PRO A 94 -5.49 0.60 -8.78
C PRO A 94 -5.21 2.10 -8.70
N ILE A 95 -6.14 2.92 -8.18
CA ILE A 95 -5.90 4.35 -8.01
C ILE A 95 -4.82 4.60 -6.95
N GLN A 96 -4.88 3.89 -5.84
CA GLN A 96 -3.89 3.97 -4.77
C GLN A 96 -2.49 3.59 -5.27
N ASN A 97 -2.41 2.56 -6.07
CA ASN A 97 -1.14 2.00 -6.56
C ASN A 97 -0.48 2.80 -7.70
N THR A 98 -1.11 3.87 -8.21
CA THR A 98 -0.41 4.83 -9.09
C THR A 98 0.67 5.63 -8.37
N SER A 99 0.67 5.66 -7.04
CA SER A 99 1.66 6.37 -6.21
C SER A 99 3.10 5.99 -6.54
N GLY A 100 3.39 4.70 -6.71
CA GLY A 100 4.74 4.20 -7.03
C GLY A 100 5.30 4.72 -8.36
N VAL A 101 4.46 4.78 -9.40
CA VAL A 101 4.87 5.34 -10.70
C VAL A 101 5.08 6.85 -10.59
N ILE A 102 4.20 7.56 -9.88
CA ILE A 102 4.34 9.00 -9.64
C ILE A 102 5.65 9.27 -8.90
N THR A 103 5.96 8.49 -7.87
CA THR A 103 7.22 8.59 -7.13
C THR A 103 8.44 8.42 -8.03
N ALA A 104 8.48 7.39 -8.88
CA ALA A 104 9.58 7.19 -9.80
C ALA A 104 9.79 8.39 -10.74
N LEU A 105 8.71 8.94 -11.29
CA LEU A 105 8.79 10.12 -12.14
C LEU A 105 9.27 11.36 -11.36
N LEU A 106 8.84 11.55 -10.13
CA LEU A 106 9.32 12.63 -9.27
C LEU A 106 10.83 12.48 -8.99
N LEU A 107 11.31 11.28 -8.66
CA LEU A 107 12.73 11.02 -8.42
C LEU A 107 13.56 11.35 -9.64
N ILE A 108 13.17 10.92 -10.83
CA ILE A 108 13.84 11.24 -12.10
C ILE A 108 13.94 12.76 -12.31
N VAL A 109 12.85 13.48 -12.09
CA VAL A 109 12.81 14.94 -12.32
C VAL A 109 13.65 15.70 -11.27
N PHE A 110 13.50 15.37 -9.98
CA PHE A 110 14.18 16.07 -8.89
C PHE A 110 15.67 15.76 -8.82
N PHE A 111 16.06 14.51 -9.04
CA PHE A 111 17.46 14.08 -8.97
C PHE A 111 18.16 14.04 -10.34
N LYS A 112 17.44 14.41 -11.42
CA LYS A 112 17.95 14.46 -12.81
C LYS A 112 18.57 13.12 -13.24
N GLU A 113 17.96 12.03 -12.83
CA GLU A 113 18.40 10.69 -13.19
C GLU A 113 18.13 10.43 -14.67
N HIS A 114 19.06 9.78 -15.34
CA HIS A 114 18.94 9.41 -16.75
C HIS A 114 18.96 7.89 -16.88
N TYR A 115 17.87 7.35 -17.40
CA TYR A 115 17.76 5.95 -17.72
C TYR A 115 17.70 5.72 -19.23
N ASN A 116 17.92 4.50 -19.65
CA ASN A 116 17.78 4.10 -21.06
C ASN A 116 16.29 3.99 -21.45
N LEU A 117 16.01 3.99 -22.77
CA LEU A 117 14.65 3.92 -23.29
C LEU A 117 13.82 2.74 -22.74
N PRO A 118 14.35 1.51 -22.59
CA PRO A 118 13.60 0.39 -22.00
C PRO A 118 13.03 0.68 -20.61
N PHE A 119 13.74 1.43 -19.76
CA PHE A 119 13.24 1.83 -18.46
C PHE A 119 11.94 2.66 -18.57
N TYR A 120 11.96 3.72 -19.39
CA TYR A 120 10.80 4.58 -19.58
C TYR A 120 9.61 3.82 -20.18
N LEU A 121 9.89 2.90 -21.11
CA LEU A 121 8.85 2.04 -21.69
C LEU A 121 8.24 1.11 -20.61
N ALA A 122 9.05 0.55 -19.74
CA ALA A 122 8.58 -0.31 -18.67
C ALA A 122 7.70 0.44 -17.66
N VAL A 123 8.11 1.62 -17.21
CA VAL A 123 7.32 2.48 -16.31
C VAL A 123 6.00 2.89 -16.99
N LEU A 124 6.04 3.21 -18.29
CA LEU A 124 4.85 3.55 -19.06
C LEU A 124 3.89 2.36 -19.19
N LEU A 125 4.39 1.14 -19.41
CA LEU A 125 3.56 -0.07 -19.45
C LEU A 125 2.87 -0.34 -18.13
N ILE A 126 3.59 -0.21 -17.01
CA ILE A 126 3.01 -0.34 -15.66
C ILE A 126 1.90 0.71 -15.48
N PHE A 127 2.17 1.98 -15.80
CA PHE A 127 1.23 3.07 -15.66
C PHE A 127 -0.04 2.87 -16.49
N ILE A 128 0.10 2.52 -17.78
CA ILE A 128 -1.04 2.24 -18.67
C ILE A 128 -1.84 1.05 -18.15
N GLY A 129 -1.17 -0.03 -17.73
CA GLY A 129 -1.82 -1.20 -17.18
C GLY A 129 -2.66 -0.88 -15.94
N ILE A 130 -2.11 -0.13 -14.98
CA ILE A 130 -2.82 0.30 -13.78
C ILE A 130 -4.01 1.21 -14.14
N ILE A 131 -3.85 2.14 -15.09
CA ILE A 131 -4.95 2.99 -15.57
C ILE A 131 -6.07 2.16 -16.22
N ILE A 132 -5.73 1.19 -17.07
CA ILE A 132 -6.72 0.29 -17.69
C ILE A 132 -7.51 -0.41 -16.58
N LEU A 133 -6.84 -1.01 -15.60
CA LEU A 133 -7.47 -1.65 -14.47
C LEU A 133 -8.41 -0.68 -13.73
N SER A 134 -7.95 0.51 -13.41
CA SER A 134 -8.75 1.56 -12.74
C SER A 134 -10.00 1.97 -13.53
N LEU A 135 -9.88 2.13 -14.86
CA LEU A 135 -10.98 2.59 -15.71
C LEU A 135 -12.06 1.54 -15.93
N ILE A 136 -11.66 0.27 -16.07
CA ILE A 136 -12.62 -0.83 -16.26
C ILE A 136 -13.52 -0.91 -15.05
N GLU A 137 -12.93 -0.83 -13.93
CA GLU A 137 -13.58 -0.91 -12.66
C GLU A 137 -14.53 0.24 -12.39
N LEU A 138 -14.15 1.46 -12.73
CA LEU A 138 -15.04 2.61 -12.75
C LEU A 138 -16.26 2.39 -13.66
N LYS A 139 -16.13 1.59 -14.75
CA LYS A 139 -17.24 1.25 -15.66
C LYS A 139 -18.17 0.20 -15.06
N THR A 140 -17.64 -0.89 -14.55
CA THR A 140 -18.43 -1.99 -13.96
C THR A 140 -19.30 -1.46 -12.83
N ASN A 141 -18.75 -0.63 -11.98
CA ASN A 141 -19.49 0.03 -10.91
C ASN A 141 -20.52 1.07 -11.40
N LYS A 142 -20.32 1.70 -12.58
CA LYS A 142 -21.35 2.58 -13.15
C LYS A 142 -22.60 1.83 -13.57
N GLU A 143 -22.48 0.59 -14.01
CA GLU A 143 -23.63 -0.23 -14.40
C GLU A 143 -24.41 -0.73 -13.18
N GLU A 144 -23.76 -1.20 -12.15
CA GLU A 144 -24.40 -1.53 -10.87
C GLU A 144 -25.04 -0.29 -10.21
N ARG A 145 -24.41 0.87 -10.31
CA ARG A 145 -24.90 2.15 -9.79
C ARG A 145 -26.07 2.75 -10.58
N LYS A 146 -26.30 2.39 -11.85
CA LYS A 146 -27.53 2.80 -12.58
C LYS A 146 -28.78 2.31 -11.89
N ASN A 147 -28.72 1.16 -11.22
CA ASN A 147 -29.82 0.64 -10.43
C ASN A 147 -30.08 1.42 -9.12
N TYR A 148 -29.07 2.15 -8.60
CA TYR A 148 -29.17 3.02 -7.41
C TYR A 148 -29.44 4.49 -7.73
N LYS A 149 -29.48 4.90 -9.01
CA LYS A 149 -29.48 6.32 -9.46
C LYS A 149 -30.77 7.11 -9.24
N LYS A 150 -31.75 6.63 -8.50
CA LYS A 150 -32.99 7.38 -8.25
C LYS A 150 -32.89 8.48 -7.16
N ASN A 151 -31.72 8.72 -6.54
CA ASN A 151 -31.64 9.67 -5.43
C ASN A 151 -30.41 10.60 -5.54
N ASN A 152 -30.62 11.93 -5.61
CA ASN A 152 -29.58 12.96 -5.71
C ASN A 152 -28.57 12.95 -4.54
N LYS A 153 -28.94 12.44 -3.36
CA LYS A 153 -28.02 12.21 -2.22
C LYS A 153 -26.93 11.20 -2.55
N VAL A 154 -27.24 10.18 -3.36
CA VAL A 154 -26.27 9.13 -3.77
C VAL A 154 -25.17 9.69 -4.66
N LYS A 155 -25.50 10.67 -5.54
CA LYS A 155 -24.50 11.29 -6.43
C LYS A 155 -23.41 12.06 -5.66
N LYS A 156 -23.78 12.78 -4.61
CA LYS A 156 -22.86 13.53 -3.75
C LYS A 156 -21.96 12.58 -2.93
N VAL A 157 -22.51 11.47 -2.44
CA VAL A 157 -21.75 10.44 -1.71
C VAL A 157 -20.72 9.79 -2.63
N ILE A 158 -21.07 9.48 -3.89
CA ILE A 158 -20.17 8.84 -4.87
C ILE A 158 -18.97 9.73 -5.23
N THR A 159 -19.19 11.04 -5.39
CA THR A 159 -18.10 11.98 -5.69
C THR A 159 -17.15 12.11 -4.50
N LEU A 160 -17.70 12.10 -3.28
CA LEU A 160 -16.89 12.19 -2.06
C LEU A 160 -16.05 10.91 -1.82
N THR A 161 -16.54 9.74 -2.24
CA THR A 161 -15.86 8.46 -2.00
C THR A 161 -14.61 8.28 -2.86
N ILE A 162 -14.54 8.88 -4.06
CA ILE A 162 -13.33 8.89 -4.91
C ILE A 162 -12.19 9.70 -4.26
N LEU A 163 -12.50 10.63 -3.36
CA LEU A 163 -11.46 11.36 -2.63
C LEU A 163 -10.62 10.47 -1.72
N PHE A 164 -11.16 9.34 -1.23
CA PHE A 164 -10.38 8.43 -0.38
C PHE A 164 -9.17 7.84 -1.12
N PRO A 165 -9.31 7.13 -2.26
CA PRO A 165 -8.15 6.59 -2.97
C PRO A 165 -7.23 7.67 -3.55
N LEU A 166 -7.75 8.85 -3.94
CA LEU A 166 -6.91 9.96 -4.36
C LEU A 166 -6.09 10.53 -3.21
N SER A 167 -6.70 10.72 -2.04
CA SER A 167 -5.97 11.18 -0.84
C SER A 167 -4.94 10.15 -0.39
N TYR A 168 -5.29 8.86 -0.48
CA TYR A 168 -4.32 7.78 -0.26
C TYR A 168 -3.13 7.92 -1.20
N CYS A 169 -3.38 7.96 -2.51
CA CYS A 169 -2.33 8.04 -3.54
C CYS A 169 -1.39 9.24 -3.31
N LEU A 170 -1.92 10.40 -2.95
CA LEU A 170 -1.11 11.60 -2.67
C LEU A 170 -0.25 11.44 -1.41
N LEU A 171 -0.82 10.93 -0.33
CA LEU A 171 -0.09 10.75 0.93
C LEU A 171 0.92 9.61 0.84
N ASP A 172 0.54 8.50 0.22
CA ASP A 172 1.41 7.36 -0.01
C ASP A 172 2.56 7.70 -0.95
N GLY A 173 2.27 8.40 -2.06
CA GLY A 173 3.28 8.89 -2.98
C GLY A 173 4.24 9.90 -2.33
N ALA A 174 3.74 10.79 -1.47
CA ALA A 174 4.59 11.69 -0.69
C ALA A 174 5.47 10.90 0.31
N GLY A 175 4.91 9.92 1.00
CA GLY A 175 5.66 9.02 1.89
C GLY A 175 6.74 8.27 1.14
N THR A 176 6.41 7.63 0.02
CA THR A 176 7.35 6.87 -0.82
C THR A 176 8.45 7.75 -1.41
N PHE A 177 8.12 8.98 -1.82
CA PHE A 177 9.11 9.94 -2.33
C PHE A 177 10.09 10.38 -1.23
N LEU A 178 9.57 10.71 -0.04
CA LEU A 178 10.42 11.05 1.11
C LEU A 178 11.26 9.87 1.56
N ASP A 179 10.71 8.68 1.55
CA ASP A 179 11.42 7.44 1.90
C ASP A 179 12.59 7.16 0.95
N ALA A 180 12.36 7.35 -0.36
CA ALA A 180 13.42 7.28 -1.35
C ALA A 180 14.54 8.32 -1.10
N ILE A 181 14.20 9.54 -0.68
CA ILE A 181 15.19 10.55 -0.32
C ILE A 181 16.00 10.10 0.90
N TYR A 182 15.33 9.58 1.92
CA TYR A 182 15.97 9.21 3.18
C TYR A 182 16.81 7.95 3.10
N LEU A 183 16.38 6.95 2.32
CA LEU A 183 17.03 5.64 2.25
C LEU A 183 18.00 5.48 1.08
N ASP A 184 17.68 6.06 -0.10
CA ASP A 184 18.43 5.85 -1.35
C ASP A 184 19.25 7.09 -1.75
N LYS A 185 18.59 8.27 -1.86
CA LYS A 185 19.24 9.43 -2.48
C LYS A 185 20.19 10.21 -1.54
N MET A 186 19.87 10.26 -0.26
CA MET A 186 20.63 11.02 0.73
C MET A 186 21.13 10.17 1.90
N GLU A 187 20.71 8.92 2.00
CA GLU A 187 21.11 7.97 3.05
C GLU A 187 21.07 8.57 4.47
N LEU A 188 19.96 9.28 4.78
CA LEU A 188 19.83 10.05 6.03
C LEU A 188 19.55 9.17 7.25
N ILE A 189 19.11 7.93 7.03
CA ILE A 189 18.77 6.95 8.06
C ILE A 189 19.08 5.54 7.54
N SER A 190 19.49 4.64 8.43
CA SER A 190 19.66 3.24 8.05
C SER A 190 18.32 2.52 7.90
N GLU A 191 18.28 1.49 7.06
CA GLU A 191 17.09 0.66 6.81
C GLU A 191 16.52 0.09 8.10
N ASP A 192 17.40 -0.46 8.95
CA ASP A 192 17.02 -1.05 10.23
C ASP A 192 16.34 -0.04 11.15
N LEU A 193 16.83 1.19 11.20
CA LEU A 193 16.26 2.24 12.03
C LEU A 193 15.00 2.85 11.43
N ALA A 194 14.93 2.98 10.10
CA ALA A 194 13.71 3.39 9.37
C ALA A 194 12.57 2.40 9.62
N LEU A 195 12.85 1.10 9.51
CA LEU A 195 11.91 0.02 9.81
C LEU A 195 11.35 0.15 11.24
N ILE A 196 12.25 0.26 12.24
CA ILE A 196 11.87 0.38 13.65
C ILE A 196 11.05 1.65 13.89
N ALA A 197 11.47 2.78 13.30
CA ALA A 197 10.78 4.07 13.45
C ALA A 197 9.35 3.99 12.88
N TYR A 198 9.18 3.41 11.70
CA TYR A 198 7.88 3.23 11.08
C TYR A 198 6.98 2.33 11.91
N GLU A 199 7.47 1.15 12.27
CA GLU A 199 6.67 0.14 12.98
C GLU A 199 6.26 0.59 14.38
N TYR A 200 7.14 1.27 15.14
CA TYR A 200 6.76 1.84 16.42
C TYR A 200 5.78 3.01 16.30
N THR A 201 5.89 3.82 15.25
CA THR A 201 4.89 4.87 15.00
C THR A 201 3.52 4.26 14.74
N PHE A 202 3.49 3.15 13.98
CA PHE A 202 2.25 2.41 13.74
C PHE A 202 1.71 1.73 15.00
N ALA A 203 2.59 1.22 15.86
CA ALA A 203 2.20 0.66 17.18
C ALA A 203 1.59 1.73 18.08
N LEU A 204 2.15 2.94 18.08
CA LEU A 204 1.58 4.09 18.81
C LEU A 204 0.20 4.47 18.29
N TYR A 205 0.04 4.53 16.96
CA TYR A 205 -1.28 4.70 16.34
C TYR A 205 -2.28 3.62 16.78
N ALA A 206 -1.86 2.35 16.80
CA ALA A 206 -2.70 1.24 17.24
C ALA A 206 -3.14 1.39 18.69
N LEU A 207 -2.23 1.80 19.59
CA LEU A 207 -2.54 2.04 20.99
C LEU A 207 -3.57 3.15 21.17
N VAL A 208 -3.37 4.30 20.52
CA VAL A 208 -4.31 5.43 20.56
C VAL A 208 -5.69 5.03 20.04
N THR A 209 -5.71 4.31 18.90
CA THR A 209 -6.94 3.85 18.27
C THR A 209 -7.67 2.80 19.12
N TYR A 210 -6.92 1.91 19.78
CA TYR A 210 -7.49 0.93 20.70
C TYR A 210 -8.17 1.61 21.92
N ILE A 211 -7.51 2.60 22.53
CA ILE A 211 -8.09 3.40 23.61
C ILE A 211 -9.36 4.11 23.14
N TYR A 212 -9.34 4.68 21.94
CA TYR A 212 -10.52 5.32 21.35
C TYR A 212 -11.71 4.35 21.19
N LEU A 213 -11.48 3.14 20.65
CA LEU A 213 -12.53 2.13 20.50
C LEU A 213 -13.06 1.64 21.84
N LYS A 214 -12.18 1.43 22.81
CA LYS A 214 -12.56 1.04 24.18
C LYS A 214 -13.47 2.08 24.83
N ASN A 215 -13.18 3.37 24.66
CA ASN A 215 -14.03 4.47 25.16
C ASN A 215 -15.39 4.49 24.46
N LYS A 216 -15.48 4.02 23.23
CA LYS A 216 -16.76 3.83 22.49
C LYS A 216 -17.49 2.54 22.85
N LYS A 217 -16.97 1.73 23.79
CA LYS A 217 -17.50 0.42 24.17
C LYS A 217 -17.56 -0.57 23.01
N GLU A 218 -16.63 -0.46 22.05
CA GLU A 218 -16.47 -1.42 20.98
C GLU A 218 -15.41 -2.47 21.35
N ASP A 219 -15.81 -3.73 21.29
CA ASP A 219 -14.90 -4.84 21.57
C ASP A 219 -13.97 -5.11 20.39
N PHE A 220 -12.72 -5.38 20.70
CA PHE A 220 -11.69 -5.86 19.79
C PHE A 220 -11.03 -7.11 20.34
N HIS A 221 -11.15 -8.22 19.60
CA HIS A 221 -10.57 -9.51 19.99
C HIS A 221 -9.67 -10.03 18.88
N ILE A 222 -8.36 -10.03 19.08
CA ILE A 222 -7.36 -10.44 18.09
C ILE A 222 -7.69 -11.80 17.45
N LEU A 223 -8.02 -12.81 18.25
CA LEU A 223 -8.26 -14.18 17.77
C LEU A 223 -9.56 -14.34 16.95
N LYS A 224 -10.50 -13.40 17.07
CA LYS A 224 -11.75 -13.40 16.30
C LYS A 224 -11.60 -12.72 14.94
N GLU A 225 -10.55 -11.93 14.76
CA GLU A 225 -10.31 -11.09 13.58
C GLU A 225 -9.21 -11.71 12.68
N LYS A 226 -9.26 -13.04 12.46
CA LYS A 226 -8.24 -13.79 11.71
C LYS A 226 -7.83 -13.18 10.37
N PRO A 227 -8.76 -12.71 9.48
CA PRO A 227 -8.35 -12.08 8.23
C PRO A 227 -7.49 -10.82 8.45
N LYS A 228 -7.79 -10.00 9.46
CA LYS A 228 -7.01 -8.81 9.80
C LYS A 228 -5.64 -9.20 10.35
N LEU A 229 -5.54 -10.31 11.09
CA LEU A 229 -4.27 -10.85 11.57
C LEU A 229 -3.39 -11.30 10.39
N TYR A 230 -3.94 -12.04 9.43
CA TYR A 230 -3.18 -12.43 8.23
C TYR A 230 -2.75 -11.21 7.41
N ALA A 231 -3.64 -10.23 7.22
CA ALA A 231 -3.29 -8.98 6.56
C ALA A 231 -2.11 -8.29 7.26
N ALA A 232 -2.14 -8.18 8.60
CA ALA A 232 -1.09 -7.55 9.38
C ALA A 232 0.25 -8.31 9.29
N LEU A 233 0.23 -9.64 9.27
CA LEU A 233 1.46 -10.43 9.12
C LEU A 233 2.10 -10.22 7.75
N PHE A 234 1.30 -10.25 6.66
CA PHE A 234 1.82 -10.00 5.32
C PHE A 234 2.23 -8.54 5.13
N GLU A 235 1.50 -7.60 5.72
CA GLU A 235 1.86 -6.18 5.70
C GLU A 235 3.22 -5.94 6.36
N THR A 236 3.41 -6.46 7.58
CA THR A 236 4.67 -6.35 8.32
C THR A 236 5.83 -7.03 7.59
N GLY A 237 5.60 -8.22 7.01
CA GLY A 237 6.60 -8.90 6.19
C GLY A 237 6.96 -8.09 4.93
N GLY A 238 5.96 -7.49 4.26
CA GLY A 238 6.17 -6.59 3.14
C GLY A 238 6.99 -5.36 3.53
N GLN A 239 6.65 -4.72 4.64
CA GLN A 239 7.36 -3.55 5.15
C GLN A 239 8.83 -3.86 5.49
N PHE A 240 9.09 -5.04 6.05
CA PHE A 240 10.46 -5.49 6.29
C PHE A 240 11.29 -5.51 5.01
N PHE A 241 10.79 -6.13 3.95
CA PHE A 241 11.52 -6.17 2.68
C PHE A 241 11.55 -4.82 1.96
N TYR A 242 10.51 -4.00 2.15
CA TYR A 242 10.34 -2.72 1.47
C TYR A 242 11.48 -1.74 1.79
N VAL A 243 11.90 -1.60 3.05
CA VAL A 243 12.97 -0.67 3.41
C VAL A 243 14.30 -1.02 2.71
N TYR A 244 14.60 -2.31 2.58
CA TYR A 244 15.81 -2.77 1.85
C TYR A 244 15.66 -2.69 0.32
N ALA A 245 14.44 -2.75 -0.19
CA ALA A 245 14.17 -2.52 -1.60
C ALA A 245 14.38 -1.04 -1.96
N MET A 246 13.88 -0.14 -1.12
CA MET A 246 13.96 1.31 -1.33
C MET A 246 15.37 1.84 -1.15
N SER A 247 16.15 1.34 -0.20
CA SER A 247 17.54 1.76 -0.02
C SER A 247 18.46 1.31 -1.16
N GLY A 248 18.13 0.20 -1.83
CA GLY A 248 18.93 -0.30 -2.92
C GLY A 248 18.75 0.40 -4.25
N ASN A 249 17.49 0.68 -4.64
CA ASN A 249 17.13 1.47 -5.82
C ASN A 249 15.65 1.87 -5.76
N ALA A 250 15.36 3.01 -5.16
CA ALA A 250 13.98 3.47 -4.99
C ALA A 250 13.28 3.74 -6.32
N THR A 251 13.99 4.26 -7.33
CA THR A 251 13.41 4.65 -8.61
C THR A 251 12.86 3.45 -9.40
N ILE A 252 13.52 2.27 -9.28
CA ILE A 252 13.03 1.02 -9.88
C ILE A 252 12.05 0.29 -8.95
N SER A 253 12.33 0.28 -7.65
CA SER A 253 11.51 -0.46 -6.68
C SER A 253 10.10 0.12 -6.53
N ALA A 254 9.95 1.45 -6.52
CA ALA A 254 8.66 2.10 -6.28
C ALA A 254 7.56 1.69 -7.30
N PRO A 255 7.77 1.71 -8.63
CA PRO A 255 6.74 1.29 -9.58
C PRO A 255 6.46 -0.22 -9.54
N ILE A 256 7.45 -1.06 -9.25
CA ILE A 256 7.25 -2.51 -9.09
C ILE A 256 6.40 -2.79 -7.86
N VAL A 257 6.81 -2.24 -6.71
CA VAL A 257 6.05 -2.40 -5.46
C VAL A 257 4.66 -1.82 -5.63
N GLY A 258 4.52 -0.59 -6.14
CA GLY A 258 3.23 0.06 -6.38
C GLY A 258 2.29 -0.71 -7.33
N SER A 259 2.74 -1.75 -8.01
CA SER A 259 1.89 -2.58 -8.86
C SER A 259 1.33 -3.85 -8.18
N TYR A 260 1.47 -4.00 -6.85
CA TYR A 260 1.00 -5.17 -6.10
C TYR A 260 -0.51 -5.43 -6.24
N CYS A 261 -1.31 -4.43 -6.65
CA CYS A 261 -2.73 -4.61 -6.95
C CYS A 261 -2.98 -5.70 -8.00
N VAL A 262 -2.06 -5.90 -8.95
CA VAL A 262 -2.15 -6.97 -9.94
C VAL A 262 -2.17 -8.34 -9.28
N LEU A 263 -1.30 -8.56 -8.30
CA LEU A 263 -1.29 -9.80 -7.53
C LEU A 263 -2.57 -9.94 -6.68
N SER A 264 -3.01 -8.87 -6.03
CA SER A 264 -4.24 -8.88 -5.23
C SER A 264 -5.47 -9.22 -6.09
N MET A 265 -5.56 -8.72 -7.32
CA MET A 265 -6.60 -9.06 -8.28
C MET A 265 -6.54 -10.53 -8.71
N LEU A 266 -5.36 -11.08 -9.01
CA LEU A 266 -5.17 -12.48 -9.35
C LEU A 266 -5.56 -13.40 -8.18
N LEU A 267 -5.16 -13.05 -6.97
CA LEU A 267 -5.52 -13.79 -5.76
C LEU A 267 -7.03 -13.70 -5.49
N SER A 268 -7.66 -12.55 -5.68
CA SER A 268 -9.11 -12.37 -5.55
C SER A 268 -9.87 -13.28 -6.52
N ARG A 269 -9.39 -13.43 -7.75
CA ARG A 269 -9.97 -14.36 -8.72
C ARG A 269 -9.93 -15.82 -8.23
N VAL A 270 -8.79 -16.25 -7.68
CA VAL A 270 -8.61 -17.63 -7.23
C VAL A 270 -9.37 -17.89 -5.92
N VAL A 271 -9.24 -16.99 -4.94
CA VAL A 271 -9.76 -17.18 -3.58
C VAL A 271 -11.23 -16.79 -3.49
N LEU A 272 -11.61 -15.64 -4.05
CA LEU A 272 -12.97 -15.10 -4.00
C LEU A 272 -13.80 -15.49 -5.22
N LYS A 273 -13.19 -16.21 -6.20
CA LYS A 273 -13.83 -16.64 -7.45
C LYS A 273 -14.40 -15.50 -8.28
N GLU A 274 -13.80 -14.33 -8.21
CA GLU A 274 -14.18 -13.16 -9.02
C GLU A 274 -13.87 -13.40 -10.49
N LYS A 275 -14.72 -12.88 -11.39
CA LYS A 275 -14.52 -13.02 -12.82
C LYS A 275 -13.80 -11.78 -13.35
N LEU A 276 -12.63 -11.96 -13.94
CA LEU A 276 -11.91 -10.90 -14.62
C LEU A 276 -12.33 -10.81 -16.08
N SER A 277 -12.52 -9.61 -16.59
CA SER A 277 -12.78 -9.30 -17.99
C SER A 277 -11.51 -9.45 -18.83
N LYS A 278 -11.65 -9.53 -20.18
CA LYS A 278 -10.50 -9.58 -21.09
C LYS A 278 -9.60 -8.35 -20.99
N LEU A 279 -10.18 -7.19 -20.71
CA LEU A 279 -9.42 -5.94 -20.56
C LEU A 279 -8.63 -5.90 -19.25
N GLU A 280 -9.17 -6.49 -18.17
CA GLU A 280 -8.41 -6.63 -16.92
C GLU A 280 -7.20 -7.54 -17.11
N TYR A 281 -7.34 -8.65 -17.84
CA TYR A 281 -6.19 -9.47 -18.22
C TYR A 281 -5.15 -8.70 -19.05
N LEU A 282 -5.59 -7.82 -19.96
CA LEU A 282 -4.67 -6.97 -20.71
C LEU A 282 -3.92 -6.01 -19.78
N GLY A 283 -4.61 -5.35 -18.86
CA GLY A 283 -3.98 -4.48 -17.85
C GLY A 283 -2.95 -5.23 -17.00
N ILE A 284 -3.33 -6.40 -16.47
CA ILE A 284 -2.42 -7.29 -15.71
C ILE A 284 -1.18 -7.64 -16.56
N PHE A 285 -1.38 -8.05 -17.82
CA PHE A 285 -0.29 -8.44 -18.72
C PHE A 285 0.69 -7.30 -18.98
N LEU A 286 0.20 -6.07 -19.22
CA LEU A 286 1.05 -4.89 -19.41
C LEU A 286 1.89 -4.59 -18.17
N VAL A 287 1.28 -4.65 -16.98
CA VAL A 287 2.01 -4.44 -15.71
C VAL A 287 3.10 -5.51 -15.53
N LEU A 288 2.77 -6.78 -15.75
CA LEU A 288 3.74 -7.87 -15.58
C LEU A 288 4.92 -7.74 -16.55
N ILE A 289 4.69 -7.35 -17.81
CA ILE A 289 5.77 -7.08 -18.77
C ILE A 289 6.64 -5.94 -18.26
N GLY A 290 6.05 -4.85 -17.81
CA GLY A 290 6.79 -3.72 -17.27
C GLY A 290 7.67 -4.10 -16.08
N ILE A 291 7.13 -4.89 -15.14
CA ILE A 291 7.91 -5.43 -13.99
C ILE A 291 9.10 -6.25 -14.47
N VAL A 292 8.87 -7.18 -15.43
CA VAL A 292 9.94 -8.04 -15.96
C VAL A 292 11.04 -7.21 -16.63
N ILE A 293 10.66 -6.19 -17.42
CA ILE A 293 11.64 -5.29 -18.06
C ILE A 293 12.45 -4.56 -16.99
N LEU A 294 11.82 -3.96 -15.97
CA LEU A 294 12.54 -3.27 -14.88
C LEU A 294 13.45 -4.21 -14.12
N ALA A 295 13.01 -5.44 -13.86
CA ALA A 295 13.80 -6.44 -13.15
C ALA A 295 15.06 -6.90 -13.93
N ILE A 296 14.99 -6.90 -15.27
CA ILE A 296 16.12 -7.31 -16.13
C ILE A 296 17.11 -6.16 -16.34
N LEU A 297 16.65 -4.91 -16.32
CA LEU A 297 17.50 -3.74 -16.58
C LEU A 297 18.58 -3.53 -15.50
N ASP A 298 18.42 -4.13 -14.35
CA ASP A 298 19.36 -4.02 -13.22
C ASP A 298 20.31 -5.23 -13.07
N ILE A 299 20.23 -6.21 -13.99
CA ILE A 299 21.16 -7.35 -14.07
C ILE A 299 22.25 -7.04 -15.08
#